data_8f2ce7a848be7c5207f29bebbdac6370
#
_entry.id   8f2ce7a848be7c5207f29bebbdac6370
#
_cell.length_a   1.000
_cell.length_b   1.000
_cell.length_c   1.000
_cell.angle_alpha   90.00
_cell.angle_beta   90.00
_cell.angle_gamma   90.00
#
_symmetry.space_group_name_H-M   'P 1'
#
loop_
_entity.id
_entity.type
_entity.pdbx_description
1 polymer ?
#
loop_
_entity_poly.entity_id
_entity_poly.type
_entity_poly.pdbx_seq_one_letter_code
_entity_poly.pdbx_strand_id
1 'polypeptide(L)'
;MKRSPLIAAIVALVAVGGALNRVAYPIWVSNYSPRVDADISGLQADQLLIALAGFREMVAGILWVRADTFFDEGNYDAILPIIRVVTMLDPKQIDVYATGMWHIAYNFTDEQNRSDRRYVPSALALGAEGSKNNDYTYELFFETGWLWYHKIDDDYDNAVDWWKQAGERKDMQVARKNILAMAYLRAGKLDDAIEHYSSLLTDAQKVLKEKPNEFANRQNVDTLEGNLDNLLVRMAQRGNFAIKGGYYDQWKYDTKPPYNVGFSAQVTVEDSKVIRVEGTWGVQPVGTRIRIVLRDRDYEFGRPAEMVWDRSNKVDLDPEKNVTFMQDGLFVKNQAFFRRIDMSRDPTMYPFNTDNYVVEFYYNPRSGPPHIQDRFGYSGEGMTDTNYLNTEVREGQRVVYARLELSRDQMLRQGEWASKVPIVRTKGYVATGSRDTNEVINVPGLRNEDQGGE
;
A
#
# COMPACT_ATOMS: atom_id res chain seq x y z
N MET A 1 -4.95 -50.32 -32.29
CA MET A 1 -3.72 -49.54 -32.60
C MET A 1 -2.58 -50.06 -31.72
N LYS A 2 -1.45 -50.42 -32.33
CA LYS A 2 -0.28 -50.91 -31.60
C LYS A 2 0.33 -49.76 -30.79
N ARG A 3 0.37 -49.88 -29.47
CA ARG A 3 0.90 -48.86 -28.51
C ARG A 3 2.42 -48.63 -28.63
N SER A 4 3.15 -49.54 -29.26
CA SER A 4 4.62 -49.46 -29.38
C SER A 4 5.17 -48.28 -30.18
N PRO A 5 4.58 -47.81 -31.31
CA PRO A 5 5.09 -46.67 -32.03
C PRO A 5 4.85 -45.34 -31.27
N LEU A 6 3.81 -45.24 -30.48
CA LEU A 6 3.52 -44.06 -29.65
C LEU A 6 4.56 -43.90 -28.49
N ILE A 7 4.87 -45.04 -27.85
CA ILE A 7 5.88 -45.07 -26.78
C ILE A 7 7.28 -44.73 -27.33
N ALA A 8 7.61 -45.29 -28.51
CA ALA A 8 8.87 -44.97 -29.18
C ALA A 8 8.97 -43.48 -29.57
N ALA A 9 7.87 -42.88 -30.05
CA ALA A 9 7.81 -41.46 -30.37
C ALA A 9 7.99 -40.58 -29.10
N ILE A 10 7.37 -40.93 -27.97
CA ILE A 10 7.50 -40.22 -26.70
C ILE A 10 8.96 -40.30 -26.19
N VAL A 11 9.56 -41.50 -26.22
CA VAL A 11 10.95 -41.70 -25.81
C VAL A 11 11.92 -40.91 -26.70
N ALA A 12 11.68 -40.88 -28.03
CA ALA A 12 12.47 -40.10 -28.97
C ALA A 12 12.34 -38.58 -28.68
N LEU A 13 11.13 -38.09 -28.45
CA LEU A 13 10.87 -36.70 -28.05
C LEU A 13 11.57 -36.30 -26.77
N VAL A 14 11.52 -37.13 -25.74
CA VAL A 14 12.22 -36.89 -24.47
C VAL A 14 13.74 -36.90 -24.67
N ALA A 15 14.27 -37.82 -25.48
CA ALA A 15 15.70 -37.89 -25.77
C ALA A 15 16.20 -36.67 -26.56
N VAL A 16 15.43 -36.22 -27.57
CA VAL A 16 15.74 -35.02 -28.38
C VAL A 16 15.62 -33.77 -27.50
N GLY A 17 14.56 -33.67 -26.69
CA GLY A 17 14.39 -32.57 -25.72
C GLY A 17 15.55 -32.49 -24.73
N GLY A 18 15.98 -33.63 -24.18
CA GLY A 18 17.15 -33.68 -23.29
C GLY A 18 18.47 -33.30 -23.96
N ALA A 19 18.69 -33.67 -25.23
CA ALA A 19 19.86 -33.28 -25.99
C ALA A 19 19.88 -31.78 -26.33
N LEU A 20 18.75 -31.23 -26.74
CA LEU A 20 18.57 -29.79 -26.99
C LEU A 20 18.79 -28.97 -25.70
N ASN A 21 18.29 -29.47 -24.58
CA ASN A 21 18.49 -28.80 -23.31
C ASN A 21 19.95 -28.75 -22.87
N ARG A 22 20.75 -29.77 -23.12
CA ARG A 22 22.20 -29.74 -22.83
C ARG A 22 22.93 -28.60 -23.54
N VAL A 23 22.43 -28.12 -24.67
CA VAL A 23 23.01 -27.01 -25.42
C VAL A 23 22.37 -25.67 -25.02
N ALA A 24 21.05 -25.63 -24.92
CA ALA A 24 20.30 -24.40 -24.65
C ALA A 24 20.37 -23.98 -23.17
N TYR A 25 20.40 -24.93 -22.24
CA TYR A 25 20.37 -24.64 -20.80
C TYR A 25 21.57 -23.81 -20.27
N PRO A 26 22.83 -24.12 -20.62
CA PRO A 26 23.96 -23.28 -20.19
C PRO A 26 23.87 -21.84 -20.70
N ILE A 27 23.37 -21.67 -21.92
CA ILE A 27 23.15 -20.35 -22.54
C ILE A 27 22.05 -19.60 -21.80
N TRP A 28 20.98 -20.29 -21.46
CA TRP A 28 19.88 -19.72 -20.70
C TRP A 28 20.29 -19.33 -19.27
N VAL A 29 20.98 -20.22 -18.55
CA VAL A 29 21.46 -19.96 -17.20
C VAL A 29 22.41 -18.75 -17.15
N SER A 30 23.31 -18.61 -18.13
CA SER A 30 24.25 -17.49 -18.14
C SER A 30 23.63 -16.14 -18.48
N ASN A 31 22.55 -16.12 -19.30
CA ASN A 31 22.03 -14.89 -19.86
C ASN A 31 20.63 -14.51 -19.38
N TYR A 32 19.82 -15.48 -18.95
CA TYR A 32 18.38 -15.27 -18.71
C TYR A 32 17.87 -15.85 -17.39
N SER A 33 18.67 -16.69 -16.70
CA SER A 33 18.22 -17.29 -15.45
C SER A 33 18.11 -16.26 -14.33
N PRO A 34 16.98 -16.14 -13.65
CA PRO A 34 16.92 -15.43 -12.38
C PRO A 34 17.87 -16.14 -11.40
N ARG A 35 18.71 -15.39 -10.72
CA ARG A 35 19.57 -15.94 -9.64
C ARG A 35 18.70 -16.20 -8.43
N VAL A 36 18.08 -17.37 -8.37
CA VAL A 36 17.21 -17.79 -7.26
C VAL A 36 17.82 -18.98 -6.56
N ASP A 37 18.30 -18.76 -5.36
CA ASP A 37 18.64 -19.84 -4.42
C ASP A 37 17.35 -20.31 -3.73
N ALA A 38 16.56 -21.13 -4.39
CA ALA A 38 15.39 -21.74 -3.78
C ALA A 38 15.67 -23.21 -3.48
N ASP A 39 15.71 -23.53 -2.20
CA ASP A 39 15.80 -24.90 -1.71
C ASP A 39 14.38 -25.46 -1.64
N ILE A 40 13.99 -26.25 -2.63
CA ILE A 40 12.69 -26.91 -2.65
C ILE A 40 12.91 -28.38 -2.25
N SER A 41 12.63 -28.73 -1.02
CA SER A 41 12.58 -30.13 -0.52
C SER A 41 13.75 -31.04 -0.92
N GLY A 42 14.98 -30.50 -0.89
CA GLY A 42 16.20 -31.27 -1.22
C GLY A 42 16.49 -31.41 -2.71
N LEU A 43 15.65 -30.88 -3.60
CA LEU A 43 15.95 -30.75 -5.04
C LEU A 43 16.42 -29.33 -5.31
N GLN A 44 17.60 -29.19 -5.91
CA GLN A 44 18.04 -27.88 -6.37
C GLN A 44 17.11 -27.42 -7.50
N ALA A 45 16.73 -26.14 -7.49
CA ALA A 45 15.83 -25.54 -8.48
C ALA A 45 16.29 -25.81 -9.93
N ASP A 46 17.60 -25.84 -10.15
CA ASP A 46 18.22 -26.16 -11.42
C ASP A 46 17.91 -27.57 -11.90
N GLN A 47 17.85 -28.55 -10.99
CA GLN A 47 17.53 -29.94 -11.33
C GLN A 47 16.07 -30.10 -11.75
N LEU A 48 15.16 -29.37 -11.11
CA LEU A 48 13.75 -29.34 -11.48
C LEU A 48 13.57 -28.69 -12.87
N LEU A 49 14.25 -27.57 -13.12
CA LEU A 49 14.24 -26.86 -14.39
C LEU A 49 14.82 -27.72 -15.56
N ILE A 50 15.87 -28.48 -15.29
CA ILE A 50 16.44 -29.43 -16.26
C ILE A 50 15.44 -30.54 -16.60
N ALA A 51 14.77 -31.11 -15.60
CA ALA A 51 13.75 -32.14 -15.80
C ALA A 51 12.53 -31.65 -16.59
N LEU A 52 12.21 -30.37 -16.50
CA LEU A 52 11.06 -29.74 -17.16
C LEU A 52 11.43 -29.04 -18.50
N ALA A 53 12.64 -29.26 -19.01
CA ALA A 53 13.15 -28.63 -20.22
C ALA A 53 12.14 -28.65 -21.38
N GLY A 54 11.76 -27.47 -21.86
CA GLY A 54 10.80 -27.28 -22.95
C GLY A 54 9.32 -27.32 -22.55
N PHE A 55 8.99 -27.70 -21.32
CA PHE A 55 7.60 -27.76 -20.81
C PHE A 55 7.33 -26.85 -19.61
N ARG A 56 8.31 -26.06 -19.18
CA ARG A 56 8.23 -25.25 -17.97
C ARG A 56 7.06 -24.28 -17.95
N GLU A 57 6.80 -23.59 -19.05
CA GLU A 57 5.68 -22.62 -19.18
C GLU A 57 4.33 -23.36 -19.12
N MET A 58 4.24 -24.54 -19.73
CA MET A 58 3.05 -25.38 -19.64
C MET A 58 2.82 -25.88 -18.20
N VAL A 59 3.87 -26.30 -17.52
CA VAL A 59 3.79 -26.72 -16.11
C VAL A 59 3.42 -25.53 -15.22
N ALA A 60 4.01 -24.36 -15.46
CA ALA A 60 3.66 -23.12 -14.78
C ALA A 60 2.15 -22.80 -14.93
N GLY A 61 1.62 -22.89 -16.15
CA GLY A 61 0.19 -22.70 -16.40
C GLY A 61 -0.72 -23.70 -15.69
N ILE A 62 -0.35 -24.99 -15.66
CA ILE A 62 -1.10 -26.03 -14.93
C ILE A 62 -1.09 -25.76 -13.43
N LEU A 63 0.06 -25.39 -12.88
CA LEU A 63 0.19 -25.06 -11.46
C LEU A 63 -0.61 -23.81 -11.09
N TRP A 64 -0.64 -22.81 -12.01
CA TRP A 64 -1.40 -21.60 -11.79
C TRP A 64 -2.91 -21.87 -11.74
N VAL A 65 -3.43 -22.70 -12.64
CA VAL A 65 -4.84 -23.16 -12.60
C VAL A 65 -5.13 -23.90 -11.28
N ARG A 66 -4.14 -24.65 -10.76
CA ARG A 66 -4.29 -25.30 -9.45
C ARG A 66 -4.35 -24.29 -8.29
N ALA A 67 -3.66 -23.16 -8.40
CA ALA A 67 -3.72 -22.08 -7.42
C ALA A 67 -5.15 -21.50 -7.29
N ASP A 68 -5.87 -21.35 -8.40
CA ASP A 68 -7.26 -20.90 -8.38
C ASP A 68 -8.16 -21.83 -7.55
N THR A 69 -7.94 -23.15 -7.62
CA THR A 69 -8.70 -24.11 -6.80
C THR A 69 -8.46 -23.89 -5.31
N PHE A 70 -7.20 -23.67 -4.89
CA PHE A 70 -6.89 -23.38 -3.49
C PHE A 70 -7.44 -22.03 -3.03
N PHE A 71 -7.50 -21.07 -3.93
CA PHE A 71 -8.13 -19.79 -3.67
C PHE A 71 -9.63 -19.95 -3.41
N ASP A 72 -10.34 -20.68 -4.25
CA ASP A 72 -11.77 -20.96 -4.10
C ASP A 72 -12.08 -21.73 -2.81
N GLU A 73 -11.16 -22.61 -2.39
CA GLU A 73 -11.25 -23.35 -1.14
C GLU A 73 -10.87 -22.52 0.11
N GLY A 74 -10.35 -21.28 -0.07
CA GLY A 74 -9.85 -20.44 1.01
C GLY A 74 -8.52 -20.93 1.62
N ASN A 75 -7.82 -21.83 0.95
CA ASN A 75 -6.54 -22.41 1.40
C ASN A 75 -5.37 -21.54 0.89
N TYR A 76 -5.25 -20.35 1.44
CA TYR A 76 -4.26 -19.37 0.98
C TYR A 76 -2.81 -19.77 1.23
N ASP A 77 -2.55 -20.52 2.29
CA ASP A 77 -1.20 -21.04 2.59
C ASP A 77 -0.64 -21.94 1.48
N ALA A 78 -1.52 -22.68 0.79
CA ALA A 78 -1.13 -23.53 -0.33
C ALA A 78 -0.82 -22.75 -1.62
N ILE A 79 -1.29 -21.51 -1.74
CA ILE A 79 -1.08 -20.66 -2.92
C ILE A 79 0.36 -20.12 -2.97
N LEU A 80 0.92 -19.74 -1.83
CA LEU A 80 2.24 -19.10 -1.75
C LEU A 80 3.36 -19.93 -2.41
N PRO A 81 3.53 -21.23 -2.07
CA PRO A 81 4.52 -22.06 -2.73
C PRO A 81 4.30 -22.18 -4.25
N ILE A 82 3.03 -22.22 -4.68
CA ILE A 82 2.69 -22.31 -6.10
C ILE A 82 3.11 -21.03 -6.83
N ILE A 83 2.77 -19.85 -6.32
CA ILE A 83 3.22 -18.58 -6.89
C ILE A 83 4.73 -18.61 -7.09
N ARG A 84 5.47 -19.05 -6.09
CA ARG A 84 6.93 -19.11 -6.15
C ARG A 84 7.45 -20.04 -7.23
N VAL A 85 6.89 -21.24 -7.32
CA VAL A 85 7.27 -22.21 -8.36
C VAL A 85 6.90 -21.70 -9.75
N VAL A 86 5.72 -21.10 -9.91
CA VAL A 86 5.26 -20.59 -11.21
C VAL A 86 6.15 -19.43 -11.68
N THR A 87 6.47 -18.47 -10.83
CA THR A 87 7.35 -17.34 -11.17
C THR A 87 8.80 -17.78 -11.49
N MET A 88 9.26 -18.87 -10.89
CA MET A 88 10.53 -19.52 -11.26
C MET A 88 10.48 -20.20 -12.64
N LEU A 89 9.39 -20.89 -12.93
CA LEU A 89 9.22 -21.61 -14.19
C LEU A 89 8.97 -20.65 -15.36
N ASP A 90 8.15 -19.62 -15.14
CA ASP A 90 7.81 -18.60 -16.12
C ASP A 90 7.89 -17.18 -15.53
N PRO A 91 9.09 -16.56 -15.50
CA PRO A 91 9.25 -15.20 -15.00
C PRO A 91 8.58 -14.10 -15.82
N LYS A 92 8.05 -14.47 -17.01
CA LYS A 92 7.38 -13.52 -17.90
C LYS A 92 5.86 -13.51 -17.75
N GLN A 93 5.31 -14.36 -16.91
CA GLN A 93 3.87 -14.47 -16.70
C GLN A 93 3.36 -13.37 -15.77
N ILE A 94 3.01 -12.21 -16.35
CA ILE A 94 2.58 -10.99 -15.64
C ILE A 94 1.41 -11.25 -14.70
N ASP A 95 0.40 -12.00 -15.16
CA ASP A 95 -0.82 -12.27 -14.40
C ASP A 95 -0.55 -12.95 -13.06
N VAL A 96 0.47 -13.81 -12.99
CA VAL A 96 0.83 -14.50 -11.75
C VAL A 96 1.41 -13.53 -10.73
N TYR A 97 2.23 -12.58 -11.17
CA TYR A 97 2.74 -11.52 -10.29
C TYR A 97 1.62 -10.61 -9.82
N ALA A 98 0.80 -10.09 -10.73
CA ALA A 98 -0.27 -9.15 -10.43
C ALA A 98 -1.32 -9.77 -9.49
N THR A 99 -1.83 -10.96 -9.85
CA THR A 99 -2.83 -11.69 -9.06
C THR A 99 -2.23 -12.20 -7.75
N GLY A 100 -0.98 -12.70 -7.79
CA GLY A 100 -0.26 -13.15 -6.58
C GLY A 100 -0.08 -12.01 -5.58
N MET A 101 0.34 -10.82 -6.01
CA MET A 101 0.41 -9.64 -5.15
C MET A 101 -0.94 -9.31 -4.51
N TRP A 102 -2.00 -9.35 -5.33
CA TRP A 102 -3.35 -9.10 -4.85
C TRP A 102 -3.78 -10.10 -3.77
N HIS A 103 -3.61 -11.40 -4.03
CA HIS A 103 -3.94 -12.44 -3.05
C HIS A 103 -3.17 -12.26 -1.74
N ILE A 104 -1.87 -12.08 -1.83
CA ILE A 104 -0.99 -11.95 -0.67
C ILE A 104 -1.36 -10.70 0.16
N ALA A 105 -1.65 -9.57 -0.50
CA ALA A 105 -1.90 -8.32 0.21
C ALA A 105 -3.33 -8.16 0.74
N TYR A 106 -4.32 -8.84 0.15
CA TYR A 106 -5.73 -8.56 0.42
C TYR A 106 -6.53 -9.75 0.95
N ASN A 107 -6.20 -10.98 0.53
CA ASN A 107 -7.07 -12.13 0.77
C ASN A 107 -6.70 -12.98 1.97
N PHE A 108 -5.53 -12.81 2.54
CA PHE A 108 -5.19 -13.42 3.83
C PHE A 108 -5.90 -12.64 4.93
N THR A 109 -7.06 -13.14 5.33
CA THR A 109 -7.96 -12.44 6.24
C THR A 109 -8.36 -13.33 7.40
N ASP A 110 -8.66 -12.73 8.53
CA ASP A 110 -9.30 -13.41 9.65
C ASP A 110 -10.83 -13.48 9.48
N GLU A 111 -11.51 -14.12 10.43
CA GLU A 111 -12.98 -14.25 10.44
C GLU A 111 -13.71 -12.89 10.38
N GLN A 112 -13.09 -11.80 10.85
CA GLN A 112 -13.65 -10.45 10.75
C GLN A 112 -13.23 -9.71 9.48
N ASN A 113 -12.65 -10.41 8.49
CA ASN A 113 -12.18 -9.88 7.21
C ASN A 113 -11.05 -8.83 7.33
N ARG A 114 -10.21 -8.92 8.37
CA ARG A 114 -9.00 -8.12 8.47
C ARG A 114 -7.86 -8.81 7.74
N SER A 115 -7.18 -8.07 6.85
CA SER A 115 -6.01 -8.60 6.14
C SER A 115 -4.84 -8.86 7.09
N ASP A 116 -4.15 -9.97 6.91
CA ASP A 116 -2.87 -10.21 7.59
C ASP A 116 -1.77 -9.36 6.95
N ARG A 117 -1.49 -8.24 7.58
CA ARG A 117 -0.55 -7.22 7.07
C ARG A 117 0.90 -7.67 7.05
N ARG A 118 1.24 -8.79 7.72
CA ARG A 118 2.58 -9.39 7.69
C ARG A 118 3.00 -9.79 6.27
N TYR A 119 2.03 -10.08 5.40
CA TYR A 119 2.26 -10.47 4.01
C TYR A 119 2.43 -9.28 3.04
N VAL A 120 2.15 -8.05 3.46
CA VAL A 120 2.30 -6.88 2.58
C VAL A 120 3.73 -6.70 2.08
N PRO A 121 4.80 -6.83 2.90
CA PRO A 121 6.17 -6.80 2.42
C PRO A 121 6.46 -7.86 1.34
N SER A 122 5.96 -9.08 1.52
CA SER A 122 6.13 -10.16 0.53
C SER A 122 5.42 -9.85 -0.79
N ALA A 123 4.22 -9.24 -0.74
CA ALA A 123 3.51 -8.79 -1.93
C ALA A 123 4.29 -7.70 -2.69
N LEU A 124 4.87 -6.73 -1.97
CA LEU A 124 5.70 -5.68 -2.56
C LEU A 124 6.98 -6.25 -3.20
N ALA A 125 7.63 -7.21 -2.52
CA ALA A 125 8.81 -7.88 -3.05
C ALA A 125 8.49 -8.68 -4.33
N LEU A 126 7.33 -9.35 -4.37
CA LEU A 126 6.85 -10.05 -5.56
C LEU A 126 6.60 -9.08 -6.73
N GLY A 127 5.98 -7.92 -6.47
CA GLY A 127 5.76 -6.87 -7.45
C GLY A 127 7.08 -6.31 -8.00
N ALA A 128 8.05 -6.09 -7.13
CA ALA A 128 9.38 -5.63 -7.51
C ALA A 128 10.12 -6.67 -8.39
N GLU A 129 10.07 -7.96 -8.04
CA GLU A 129 10.62 -9.04 -8.87
C GLU A 129 9.94 -9.11 -10.24
N GLY A 130 8.60 -9.06 -10.26
CA GLY A 130 7.82 -9.09 -11.48
C GLY A 130 8.10 -7.90 -12.39
N SER A 131 8.20 -6.69 -11.85
CA SER A 131 8.56 -5.48 -12.59
C SER A 131 9.96 -5.56 -13.21
N LYS A 132 10.91 -6.15 -12.50
CA LYS A 132 12.26 -6.40 -13.02
C LYS A 132 12.25 -7.38 -14.19
N ASN A 133 11.49 -8.47 -14.06
CA ASN A 133 11.41 -9.50 -15.08
C ASN A 133 10.60 -9.04 -16.31
N ASN A 134 9.70 -8.08 -16.14
CA ASN A 134 8.77 -7.57 -17.16
C ASN A 134 8.87 -6.05 -17.31
N ASP A 135 10.07 -5.52 -17.46
CA ASP A 135 10.37 -4.09 -17.48
C ASP A 135 9.86 -3.34 -18.73
N TYR A 136 9.37 -4.06 -19.72
CA TYR A 136 8.83 -3.53 -20.99
C TYR A 136 7.38 -3.03 -20.90
N THR A 137 6.64 -3.40 -19.85
CA THR A 137 5.24 -3.01 -19.64
C THR A 137 5.06 -2.24 -18.33
N TYR A 138 4.05 -1.38 -18.28
CA TYR A 138 3.73 -0.56 -17.10
C TYR A 138 3.03 -1.35 -15.99
N GLU A 139 2.41 -2.50 -16.28
CA GLU A 139 1.42 -3.15 -15.42
C GLU A 139 1.94 -3.44 -14.02
N LEU A 140 3.04 -4.15 -13.89
CA LEU A 140 3.56 -4.52 -12.56
C LEU A 140 4.12 -3.34 -11.77
N PHE A 141 4.67 -2.33 -12.45
CA PHE A 141 5.03 -1.06 -11.81
C PHE A 141 3.79 -0.36 -11.25
N PHE A 142 2.70 -0.38 -12.02
CA PHE A 142 1.44 0.24 -11.63
C PHE A 142 0.81 -0.49 -10.43
N GLU A 143 0.72 -1.82 -10.46
CA GLU A 143 0.15 -2.62 -9.38
C GLU A 143 0.99 -2.53 -8.10
N THR A 144 2.31 -2.48 -8.21
CA THR A 144 3.20 -2.27 -7.05
C THR A 144 2.99 -0.88 -6.44
N GLY A 145 2.90 0.15 -7.27
CA GLY A 145 2.55 1.51 -6.83
C GLY A 145 1.17 1.57 -6.15
N TRP A 146 0.21 0.77 -6.65
CA TRP A 146 -1.12 0.67 -6.07
C TRP A 146 -1.10 0.06 -4.66
N LEU A 147 -0.26 -0.95 -4.42
CA LEU A 147 -0.07 -1.50 -3.07
C LEU A 147 0.50 -0.46 -2.11
N TRP A 148 1.51 0.30 -2.52
CA TRP A 148 2.05 1.41 -1.73
C TRP A 148 0.99 2.46 -1.41
N TYR A 149 0.19 2.84 -2.40
CA TYR A 149 -0.85 3.85 -2.24
C TYR A 149 -2.01 3.39 -1.34
N HIS A 150 -2.40 2.12 -1.43
CA HIS A 150 -3.63 1.63 -0.83
C HIS A 150 -3.42 0.82 0.45
N LYS A 151 -2.30 0.10 0.56
CA LYS A 151 -2.03 -0.78 1.71
C LYS A 151 -1.04 -0.19 2.71
N ILE A 152 -0.16 0.70 2.27
CA ILE A 152 0.81 1.35 3.14
C ILE A 152 0.26 2.74 3.47
N ASP A 153 -0.36 2.85 4.62
CA ASP A 153 -0.90 4.13 5.07
C ASP A 153 0.24 5.16 5.18
N ASP A 154 0.03 6.36 4.64
CA ASP A 154 0.89 7.54 4.75
C ASP A 154 2.28 7.51 4.07
N ASP A 155 2.62 6.48 3.32
CA ASP A 155 3.86 6.43 2.53
C ASP A 155 3.58 6.54 1.02
N TYR A 156 3.19 7.73 0.61
CA TYR A 156 2.82 7.99 -0.78
C TYR A 156 4.01 8.31 -1.69
N ASP A 157 5.19 8.60 -1.13
CA ASP A 157 6.41 8.85 -1.91
C ASP A 157 6.80 7.63 -2.72
N ASN A 158 6.76 6.44 -2.11
CA ASN A 158 7.00 5.19 -2.83
C ASN A 158 5.96 4.93 -3.92
N ALA A 159 4.68 5.22 -3.68
CA ALA A 159 3.65 5.12 -4.72
C ALA A 159 3.95 6.06 -5.91
N VAL A 160 4.38 7.30 -5.63
CA VAL A 160 4.82 8.25 -6.65
C VAL A 160 5.96 7.68 -7.48
N ASP A 161 6.99 7.14 -6.84
CA ASP A 161 8.18 6.63 -7.53
C ASP A 161 7.85 5.41 -8.42
N TRP A 162 7.01 4.50 -7.95
CA TRP A 162 6.54 3.37 -8.74
C TRP A 162 5.68 3.81 -9.94
N TRP A 163 4.77 4.77 -9.74
CA TRP A 163 3.90 5.25 -10.82
C TRP A 163 4.62 6.15 -11.81
N LYS A 164 5.68 6.86 -11.41
CA LYS A 164 6.60 7.53 -12.35
C LYS A 164 7.23 6.49 -13.29
N GLN A 165 7.78 5.42 -12.72
CA GLN A 165 8.35 4.34 -13.52
C GLN A 165 7.32 3.70 -14.46
N ALA A 166 6.08 3.48 -14.00
CA ALA A 166 4.99 3.01 -14.87
C ALA A 166 4.73 3.99 -16.03
N GLY A 167 4.72 5.30 -15.75
CA GLY A 167 4.50 6.37 -16.73
C GLY A 167 5.54 6.46 -17.84
N GLU A 168 6.75 5.95 -17.62
CA GLU A 168 7.82 5.88 -18.62
C GLU A 168 7.56 4.79 -19.69
N ARG A 169 6.66 3.86 -19.43
CA ARG A 169 6.33 2.76 -20.35
C ARG A 169 5.33 3.23 -21.39
N LYS A 170 5.59 2.88 -22.66
CA LYS A 170 4.80 3.36 -23.82
C LYS A 170 3.38 2.83 -23.84
N ASP A 171 3.16 1.68 -23.24
CA ASP A 171 1.87 0.98 -23.20
C ASP A 171 0.96 1.46 -22.06
N MET A 172 1.42 2.39 -21.19
CA MET A 172 0.59 2.90 -20.11
C MET A 172 -0.63 3.66 -20.61
N GLN A 173 -1.80 3.20 -20.18
CA GLN A 173 -3.09 3.80 -20.56
C GLN A 173 -3.20 5.24 -20.05
N VAL A 174 -3.73 6.15 -20.89
CA VAL A 174 -3.88 7.57 -20.57
C VAL A 174 -4.68 7.78 -19.28
N ALA A 175 -5.78 7.04 -19.10
CA ALA A 175 -6.60 7.13 -17.90
C ALA A 175 -5.83 6.80 -16.60
N ARG A 176 -4.87 5.87 -16.66
CA ARG A 176 -4.04 5.50 -15.50
C ARG A 176 -2.99 6.54 -15.16
N LYS A 177 -2.58 7.38 -16.10
CA LYS A 177 -1.63 8.49 -15.84
C LYS A 177 -2.18 9.51 -14.84
N ASN A 178 -3.51 9.69 -14.79
CA ASN A 178 -4.16 10.60 -13.85
C ASN A 178 -3.92 10.23 -12.38
N ILE A 179 -3.68 8.95 -12.11
CA ILE A 179 -3.55 8.46 -10.74
C ILE A 179 -2.27 8.94 -10.06
N LEU A 180 -1.22 9.23 -10.84
CA LEU A 180 0.02 9.79 -10.32
C LEU A 180 -0.21 11.16 -9.66
N ALA A 181 -1.09 12.00 -10.23
CA ALA A 181 -1.45 13.27 -9.61
C ALA A 181 -2.12 13.09 -8.23
N MET A 182 -2.91 12.03 -8.07
CA MET A 182 -3.50 11.70 -6.76
C MET A 182 -2.43 11.29 -5.74
N ALA A 183 -1.39 10.56 -6.17
CA ALA A 183 -0.27 10.23 -5.30
C ALA A 183 0.53 11.48 -4.91
N TYR A 184 0.81 12.38 -5.84
CA TYR A 184 1.43 13.67 -5.55
C TYR A 184 0.65 14.47 -4.52
N LEU A 185 -0.69 14.55 -4.67
CA LEU A 185 -1.55 15.22 -3.71
C LEU A 185 -1.45 14.60 -2.30
N ARG A 186 -1.44 13.26 -2.23
CA ARG A 186 -1.31 12.54 -0.97
C ARG A 186 0.09 12.70 -0.36
N ALA A 187 1.11 12.76 -1.18
CA ALA A 187 2.49 13.00 -0.77
C ALA A 187 2.74 14.46 -0.34
N GLY A 188 1.77 15.38 -0.59
CA GLY A 188 1.94 16.81 -0.31
C GLY A 188 2.74 17.55 -1.37
N LYS A 189 2.99 16.94 -2.51
CA LYS A 189 3.75 17.51 -3.65
C LYS A 189 2.78 18.22 -4.59
N LEU A 190 2.30 19.39 -4.17
CA LEU A 190 1.21 20.09 -4.86
C LEU A 190 1.65 20.66 -6.21
N ASP A 191 2.88 21.20 -6.30
CA ASP A 191 3.44 21.71 -7.55
C ASP A 191 3.58 20.60 -8.59
N ASP A 192 4.11 19.44 -8.19
CA ASP A 192 4.21 18.27 -9.06
C ASP A 192 2.83 17.80 -9.55
N ALA A 193 1.80 17.86 -8.71
CA ALA A 193 0.44 17.48 -9.10
C ALA A 193 -0.13 18.44 -10.16
N ILE A 194 0.07 19.76 -9.99
CA ILE A 194 -0.36 20.79 -10.96
C ILE A 194 0.38 20.61 -12.28
N GLU A 195 1.70 20.49 -12.23
CA GLU A 195 2.52 20.32 -13.43
C GLU A 195 2.09 19.06 -14.20
N HIS A 196 1.88 17.95 -13.48
CA HIS A 196 1.46 16.70 -14.09
C HIS A 196 0.08 16.83 -14.77
N TYR A 197 -0.94 17.38 -14.08
CA TYR A 197 -2.26 17.60 -14.70
C TYR A 197 -2.20 18.55 -15.87
N SER A 198 -1.42 19.63 -15.77
CA SER A 198 -1.26 20.62 -16.86
C SER A 198 -0.60 20.00 -18.08
N SER A 199 0.40 19.15 -17.88
CA SER A 199 1.05 18.41 -18.98
C SER A 199 0.07 17.44 -19.65
N LEU A 200 -0.66 16.62 -18.87
CA LEU A 200 -1.65 15.69 -19.41
C LEU A 200 -2.76 16.43 -20.17
N LEU A 201 -3.22 17.57 -19.66
CA LEU A 201 -4.24 18.40 -20.31
C LEU A 201 -3.74 18.93 -21.64
N THR A 202 -2.50 19.43 -21.68
CA THR A 202 -1.87 19.94 -22.92
C THR A 202 -1.81 18.82 -23.98
N ASP A 203 -1.38 17.63 -23.62
CA ASP A 203 -1.33 16.47 -24.52
C ASP A 203 -2.73 16.06 -24.98
N ALA A 204 -3.72 16.01 -24.07
CA ALA A 204 -5.09 15.67 -24.41
C ALA A 204 -5.72 16.69 -25.36
N GLN A 205 -5.49 17.99 -25.15
CA GLN A 205 -5.97 19.06 -26.04
C GLN A 205 -5.33 18.97 -27.43
N LYS A 206 -4.06 18.57 -27.54
CA LYS A 206 -3.41 18.32 -28.83
C LYS A 206 -4.09 17.17 -29.57
N VAL A 207 -4.31 16.04 -28.89
CA VAL A 207 -5.01 14.88 -29.48
C VAL A 207 -6.44 15.26 -29.89
N LEU A 208 -7.16 16.04 -29.10
CA LEU A 208 -8.50 16.52 -29.45
C LEU A 208 -8.49 17.41 -30.69
N LYS A 209 -7.48 18.27 -30.88
CA LYS A 209 -7.33 19.08 -32.11
C LYS A 209 -7.11 18.23 -33.35
N GLU A 210 -6.35 17.13 -33.23
CA GLU A 210 -6.11 16.18 -34.31
C GLU A 210 -7.35 15.33 -34.64
N LYS A 211 -8.13 14.99 -33.60
CA LYS A 211 -9.30 14.10 -33.72
C LYS A 211 -10.53 14.68 -32.97
N PRO A 212 -11.12 15.76 -33.47
CA PRO A 212 -12.14 16.53 -32.73
C PRO A 212 -13.49 15.82 -32.59
N ASN A 213 -13.75 14.81 -33.42
CA ASN A 213 -15.02 14.09 -33.44
C ASN A 213 -15.06 12.84 -32.52
N GLU A 214 -13.93 12.45 -31.96
CA GLU A 214 -13.87 11.32 -31.03
C GLU A 214 -14.37 11.76 -29.64
N PHE A 215 -15.47 11.14 -29.19
CA PHE A 215 -16.08 11.44 -27.89
C PHE A 215 -15.11 11.23 -26.72
N ALA A 216 -14.32 10.15 -26.77
CA ALA A 216 -13.34 9.81 -25.73
C ALA A 216 -12.29 10.93 -25.53
N ASN A 217 -11.86 11.59 -26.62
CA ASN A 217 -10.87 12.68 -26.54
C ASN A 217 -11.46 13.92 -25.83
N ARG A 218 -12.73 14.25 -26.10
CA ARG A 218 -13.42 15.34 -25.41
C ARG A 218 -13.58 15.00 -23.93
N GLN A 219 -14.09 13.81 -23.64
CA GLN A 219 -14.27 13.37 -22.25
C GLN A 219 -12.95 13.38 -21.47
N ASN A 220 -11.83 13.02 -22.10
CA ASN A 220 -10.52 13.06 -21.45
C ASN A 220 -10.10 14.51 -21.12
N VAL A 221 -10.29 15.46 -22.04
CA VAL A 221 -10.02 16.89 -21.79
C VAL A 221 -10.90 17.40 -20.65
N ASP A 222 -12.22 17.17 -20.73
CA ASP A 222 -13.18 17.62 -19.71
C ASP A 222 -12.82 17.07 -18.31
N THR A 223 -12.39 15.81 -18.25
CA THR A 223 -11.96 15.16 -17.00
C THR A 223 -10.71 15.80 -16.43
N LEU A 224 -9.71 16.08 -17.27
CA LEU A 224 -8.44 16.68 -16.85
C LEU A 224 -8.62 18.14 -16.42
N GLU A 225 -9.43 18.91 -17.15
CA GLU A 225 -9.81 20.29 -16.75
C GLU A 225 -10.52 20.29 -15.41
N GLY A 226 -11.54 19.42 -15.23
CA GLY A 226 -12.26 19.30 -13.96
C GLY A 226 -11.36 18.88 -12.80
N ASN A 227 -10.40 17.97 -13.01
CA ASN A 227 -9.45 17.56 -11.98
C ASN A 227 -8.50 18.71 -11.59
N LEU A 228 -7.99 19.44 -12.58
CA LEU A 228 -7.12 20.60 -12.34
C LEU A 228 -7.88 21.71 -11.61
N ASP A 229 -9.10 22.04 -12.04
CA ASP A 229 -9.94 23.03 -11.39
C ASP A 229 -10.24 22.66 -9.93
N ASN A 230 -10.59 21.42 -9.68
CA ASN A 230 -10.83 20.94 -8.32
C ASN A 230 -9.58 21.07 -7.44
N LEU A 231 -8.40 20.77 -7.97
CA LEU A 231 -7.13 20.95 -7.27
C LEU A 231 -6.91 22.43 -6.93
N LEU A 232 -7.04 23.31 -7.92
CA LEU A 232 -6.82 24.74 -7.75
C LEU A 232 -7.81 25.36 -6.74
N VAL A 233 -9.09 24.96 -6.81
CA VAL A 233 -10.11 25.39 -5.83
C VAL A 233 -9.74 24.95 -4.41
N ARG A 234 -9.33 23.71 -4.24
CA ARG A 234 -8.91 23.19 -2.93
C ARG A 234 -7.69 23.93 -2.38
N MET A 235 -6.72 24.23 -3.23
CA MET A 235 -5.53 24.99 -2.84
C MET A 235 -5.89 26.43 -2.45
N ALA A 236 -6.80 27.06 -3.17
CA ALA A 236 -7.32 28.38 -2.81
C ALA A 236 -8.06 28.35 -1.47
N GLN A 237 -8.92 27.37 -1.25
CA GLN A 237 -9.65 27.18 0.02
C GLN A 237 -8.71 26.97 1.21
N ARG A 238 -7.56 26.35 1.00
CA ARG A 238 -6.53 26.16 2.03
C ARG A 238 -5.67 27.39 2.27
N GLY A 239 -5.83 28.43 1.47
CA GLY A 239 -5.01 29.64 1.54
C GLY A 239 -3.60 29.44 0.96
N ASN A 240 -3.40 28.45 0.09
CA ASN A 240 -2.13 28.24 -0.61
C ASN A 240 -1.89 29.26 -1.73
N PHE A 241 -2.94 30.01 -2.10
CA PHE A 241 -2.83 31.15 -3.02
C PHE A 241 -3.13 32.45 -2.29
N ALA A 242 -2.32 33.47 -2.52
CA ALA A 242 -2.69 34.84 -2.22
C ALA A 242 -3.65 35.34 -3.31
N ILE A 243 -4.95 35.40 -2.98
CA ILE A 243 -5.93 36.00 -3.87
C ILE A 243 -6.14 37.44 -3.41
N LYS A 244 -5.85 38.41 -4.26
CA LYS A 244 -6.07 39.84 -3.96
C LYS A 244 -7.55 40.08 -3.67
N GLY A 245 -7.85 40.53 -2.45
CA GLY A 245 -9.16 41.03 -2.05
C GLY A 245 -10.14 39.99 -1.48
N GLY A 246 -9.74 38.75 -1.30
CA GLY A 246 -10.62 37.80 -0.66
C GLY A 246 -10.00 36.44 -0.45
N TYR A 247 -9.60 36.19 0.75
CA TYR A 247 -9.51 34.80 1.18
C TYR A 247 -10.92 34.20 1.14
N TYR A 248 -11.12 33.14 0.40
CA TYR A 248 -12.27 32.28 0.68
C TYR A 248 -12.06 31.74 2.10
N ASP A 249 -12.79 32.34 3.05
CA ASP A 249 -12.73 31.91 4.45
C ASP A 249 -13.58 30.62 4.60
N GLN A 250 -12.99 29.49 4.21
CA GLN A 250 -13.61 28.18 4.42
C GLN A 250 -13.94 27.94 5.90
N TRP A 251 -13.31 28.68 6.79
CA TRP A 251 -13.50 28.63 8.23
C TRP A 251 -14.74 29.37 8.71
N LYS A 252 -15.42 30.06 7.82
CA LYS A 252 -16.61 30.85 8.17
C LYS A 252 -17.69 29.99 8.81
N TYR A 253 -17.80 28.74 8.39
CA TYR A 253 -18.80 27.79 8.85
C TYR A 253 -18.22 26.64 9.68
N ASP A 254 -16.92 26.60 9.85
CA ASP A 254 -16.20 25.54 10.52
C ASP A 254 -15.36 26.10 11.69
N THR A 255 -14.95 25.18 12.58
CA THR A 255 -13.95 25.50 13.59
C THR A 255 -12.64 25.87 12.90
N LYS A 256 -12.05 26.98 13.28
CA LYS A 256 -10.74 27.39 12.75
C LYS A 256 -9.63 26.50 13.30
N PRO A 257 -8.56 26.21 12.50
CA PRO A 257 -7.37 25.65 13.06
C PRO A 257 -6.73 26.66 14.06
N PRO A 258 -6.03 26.22 15.05
CA PRO A 258 -5.67 24.82 15.35
C PRO A 258 -6.84 23.98 15.89
N TYR A 259 -6.89 22.72 15.49
CA TYR A 259 -7.96 21.82 15.97
C TYR A 259 -7.50 21.03 17.18
N ASN A 260 -8.21 21.16 18.29
CA ASN A 260 -8.05 20.24 19.40
C ASN A 260 -8.63 18.88 19.04
N VAL A 261 -7.75 17.92 18.80
CA VAL A 261 -8.16 16.57 18.39
C VAL A 261 -8.90 15.84 19.50
N GLY A 262 -8.63 16.16 20.77
CA GLY A 262 -9.34 15.60 21.93
C GLY A 262 -9.31 14.07 21.95
N PHE A 263 -8.21 13.46 21.48
CA PHE A 263 -8.08 12.00 21.46
C PHE A 263 -7.98 11.44 22.87
N SER A 264 -8.76 10.40 23.13
CA SER A 264 -8.58 9.52 24.28
C SER A 264 -8.93 8.10 23.88
N ALA A 265 -8.32 7.12 24.54
CA ALA A 265 -8.64 5.71 24.28
C ALA A 265 -8.57 4.89 25.58
N GLN A 266 -9.43 3.88 25.65
CA GLN A 266 -9.42 2.83 26.64
C GLN A 266 -9.43 1.48 25.96
N VAL A 267 -8.61 0.55 26.43
CA VAL A 267 -8.59 -0.83 25.99
C VAL A 267 -9.12 -1.70 27.13
N THR A 268 -10.10 -2.50 26.83
CA THR A 268 -10.67 -3.50 27.74
C THR A 268 -10.43 -4.88 27.14
N VAL A 269 -9.77 -5.76 27.87
CA VAL A 269 -9.75 -7.20 27.55
C VAL A 269 -11.01 -7.78 28.16
N GLU A 270 -11.97 -8.16 27.33
CA GLU A 270 -13.27 -8.68 27.78
C GLU A 270 -13.17 -10.16 28.16
N ASP A 271 -12.41 -10.93 27.40
CA ASP A 271 -12.11 -12.32 27.59
C ASP A 271 -10.81 -12.68 26.89
N SER A 272 -10.33 -13.91 27.00
CA SER A 272 -9.11 -14.40 26.37
C SER A 272 -9.07 -14.04 24.88
N LYS A 273 -8.07 -13.29 24.46
CA LYS A 273 -7.85 -12.81 23.07
C LYS A 273 -8.97 -11.95 22.50
N VAL A 274 -9.83 -11.38 23.34
CA VAL A 274 -10.92 -10.47 22.93
C VAL A 274 -10.70 -9.12 23.55
N ILE A 275 -10.54 -8.11 22.70
CA ILE A 275 -10.40 -6.72 23.17
C ILE A 275 -11.57 -5.86 22.72
N ARG A 276 -12.00 -4.95 23.57
CA ARG A 276 -12.86 -3.83 23.25
C ARG A 276 -12.04 -2.56 23.35
N VAL A 277 -12.16 -1.75 22.33
CA VAL A 277 -11.49 -0.45 22.26
C VAL A 277 -12.53 0.63 22.12
N GLU A 278 -12.48 1.65 22.94
CA GLU A 278 -13.38 2.79 22.92
C GLU A 278 -12.63 4.08 23.22
N GLY A 279 -13.12 5.20 22.70
CA GLY A 279 -12.47 6.47 22.94
C GLY A 279 -13.19 7.64 22.29
N THR A 280 -12.55 8.81 22.38
CA THR A 280 -13.06 10.08 21.89
C THR A 280 -12.18 10.66 20.81
N TRP A 281 -12.77 11.51 20.00
CA TRP A 281 -12.14 12.31 18.96
C TRP A 281 -12.83 13.66 18.89
N GLY A 282 -12.19 14.75 19.33
CA GLY A 282 -12.83 16.05 19.56
C GLY A 282 -13.24 16.81 18.30
N VAL A 283 -12.69 16.46 17.13
CA VAL A 283 -13.02 17.09 15.84
C VAL A 283 -13.98 16.21 15.06
N GLN A 284 -14.94 16.79 14.35
CA GLN A 284 -15.90 16.08 13.50
C GLN A 284 -15.55 16.20 12.01
N PRO A 285 -14.49 15.57 11.49
CA PRO A 285 -14.43 15.33 10.07
C PRO A 285 -15.09 13.99 9.77
N VAL A 286 -15.99 13.98 8.81
CA VAL A 286 -16.56 12.73 8.30
C VAL A 286 -15.46 11.90 7.67
N GLY A 287 -15.38 10.61 8.03
CA GLY A 287 -14.40 9.68 7.45
C GLY A 287 -13.07 9.59 8.20
N THR A 288 -12.94 10.17 9.38
CA THR A 288 -11.77 9.93 10.23
C THR A 288 -11.70 8.47 10.63
N ARG A 289 -10.54 7.86 10.36
CA ARG A 289 -10.23 6.47 10.71
C ARG A 289 -8.89 6.43 11.43
N ILE A 290 -8.93 5.95 12.67
CA ILE A 290 -7.73 5.76 13.49
C ILE A 290 -7.26 4.32 13.29
N ARG A 291 -5.99 4.12 12.98
CA ARG A 291 -5.39 2.79 12.89
C ARG A 291 -5.13 2.26 14.30
N ILE A 292 -5.54 1.04 14.55
CA ILE A 292 -5.15 0.28 15.73
C ILE A 292 -4.29 -0.90 15.30
N VAL A 293 -3.20 -1.12 16.02
CA VAL A 293 -2.31 -2.27 15.85
C VAL A 293 -2.15 -2.96 17.20
N LEU A 294 -2.34 -4.27 17.24
CA LEU A 294 -1.93 -5.12 18.36
C LEU A 294 -0.86 -6.07 17.84
N ARG A 295 0.29 -6.11 18.51
CA ARG A 295 1.42 -6.93 18.10
C ARG A 295 2.26 -7.38 19.28
N ASP A 296 3.08 -8.40 19.04
CA ASP A 296 4.17 -8.72 19.97
C ASP A 296 5.05 -7.47 20.17
N ARG A 297 5.45 -7.19 21.41
CA ARG A 297 6.18 -5.96 21.72
C ARG A 297 7.45 -5.81 20.91
N ASP A 298 8.19 -6.90 20.75
CA ASP A 298 9.51 -6.92 20.14
C ASP A 298 9.47 -7.28 18.64
N TYR A 299 8.27 -7.49 18.07
CA TYR A 299 8.07 -7.69 16.65
C TYR A 299 8.03 -6.35 15.93
N GLU A 300 9.09 -6.07 15.21
CA GLU A 300 9.11 -4.96 14.27
C GLU A 300 8.45 -5.44 12.98
N PHE A 301 7.21 -5.06 12.77
CA PHE A 301 6.59 -5.19 11.47
C PHE A 301 7.47 -4.47 10.46
N GLY A 302 8.08 -5.23 9.53
CA GLY A 302 9.00 -4.69 8.54
C GLY A 302 8.39 -3.43 7.94
N ARG A 303 9.01 -2.29 8.19
CA ARG A 303 8.53 -1.01 7.66
C ARG A 303 8.70 -1.10 6.16
N PRO A 304 7.63 -1.11 5.36
CA PRO A 304 7.77 -1.22 3.92
C PRO A 304 8.63 -0.10 3.31
N ALA A 305 8.71 1.05 4.01
CA ALA A 305 9.60 2.16 3.66
C ALA A 305 11.10 1.80 3.76
N GLU A 306 11.46 0.84 4.61
CA GLU A 306 12.82 0.33 4.75
C GLU A 306 13.13 -0.83 3.80
N MET A 307 12.12 -1.35 3.13
CA MET A 307 12.30 -2.30 2.03
C MET A 307 12.85 -1.55 0.82
N VAL A 308 14.11 -1.17 0.91
CA VAL A 308 14.88 -0.77 -0.27
C VAL A 308 14.90 -1.98 -1.18
N TRP A 309 14.15 -1.92 -2.26
CA TRP A 309 14.20 -2.97 -3.24
C TRP A 309 15.58 -2.98 -3.89
N ASP A 310 16.41 -3.82 -3.36
CA ASP A 310 17.61 -4.28 -4.04
C ASP A 310 17.18 -5.41 -4.99
N ARG A 311 17.42 -5.22 -6.27
CA ARG A 311 17.16 -6.22 -7.32
C ARG A 311 17.84 -7.57 -7.07
N SER A 312 18.72 -7.65 -6.12
CA SER A 312 19.36 -8.87 -5.64
C SER A 312 18.62 -9.56 -4.50
N ASN A 313 17.64 -8.89 -3.87
CA ASN A 313 16.94 -9.43 -2.71
C ASN A 313 16.08 -10.63 -3.10
N LYS A 314 16.20 -11.67 -2.30
CA LYS A 314 15.34 -12.83 -2.35
C LYS A 314 13.94 -12.44 -1.87
N VAL A 315 12.93 -12.78 -2.65
CA VAL A 315 11.54 -12.63 -2.22
C VAL A 315 11.23 -13.69 -1.18
N ASP A 316 10.96 -13.26 0.05
CA ASP A 316 10.44 -14.13 1.10
C ASP A 316 8.92 -14.04 1.10
N LEU A 317 8.25 -15.13 0.75
CA LEU A 317 6.81 -15.25 0.76
C LEU A 317 6.27 -15.89 2.05
N ASP A 318 7.15 -16.29 2.96
CA ASP A 318 6.75 -16.91 4.22
C ASP A 318 7.13 -16.03 5.41
N PRO A 319 6.29 -15.05 5.75
CA PRO A 319 6.54 -14.18 6.89
C PRO A 319 6.49 -14.97 8.19
N GLU A 320 7.08 -14.43 9.24
CA GLU A 320 7.10 -15.06 10.54
C GLU A 320 5.67 -15.28 11.08
N LYS A 321 5.24 -16.57 11.15
CA LYS A 321 3.89 -16.96 11.56
C LYS A 321 3.71 -17.09 13.07
N ASN A 322 4.81 -17.16 13.82
CA ASN A 322 4.78 -17.38 15.28
C ASN A 322 4.54 -16.11 16.09
N VAL A 323 4.38 -14.97 15.43
CA VAL A 323 4.12 -13.68 16.06
C VAL A 323 2.65 -13.30 15.94
N THR A 324 2.14 -12.60 16.93
CA THR A 324 0.81 -12.01 16.89
C THR A 324 0.91 -10.63 16.27
N PHE A 325 0.19 -10.40 15.17
CA PHE A 325 0.04 -9.09 14.55
C PHE A 325 -1.39 -8.90 14.05
N MET A 326 -2.08 -7.90 14.58
CA MET A 326 -3.42 -7.50 14.18
C MET A 326 -3.43 -6.01 13.85
N GLN A 327 -4.01 -5.64 12.73
CA GLN A 327 -4.26 -4.24 12.38
C GLN A 327 -5.73 -4.06 11.96
N ASP A 328 -6.36 -3.03 12.48
CA ASP A 328 -7.74 -2.66 12.14
C ASP A 328 -7.90 -1.13 12.09
N GLY A 329 -9.06 -0.66 11.67
CA GLY A 329 -9.41 0.75 11.61
C GLY A 329 -10.61 1.07 12.49
N LEU A 330 -10.44 2.09 13.32
CA LEU A 330 -11.47 2.63 14.20
C LEU A 330 -12.14 3.81 13.51
N PHE A 331 -13.39 3.64 13.12
CA PHE A 331 -14.18 4.72 12.52
C PHE A 331 -14.74 5.64 13.59
N VAL A 332 -14.46 6.93 13.46
CA VAL A 332 -15.02 7.95 14.33
C VAL A 332 -16.46 8.27 13.89
N LYS A 333 -17.40 8.15 14.82
CA LYS A 333 -18.81 8.55 14.68
C LYS A 333 -19.23 9.36 15.89
N ASN A 334 -19.83 10.53 15.66
CA ASN A 334 -20.30 11.39 16.75
C ASN A 334 -19.20 11.67 17.82
N GLN A 335 -18.00 12.01 17.37
CA GLN A 335 -16.84 12.31 18.22
C GLN A 335 -16.40 11.15 19.12
N ALA A 336 -16.77 9.94 18.80
CA ALA A 336 -16.37 8.73 19.52
C ALA A 336 -16.05 7.60 18.56
N PHE A 337 -15.31 6.62 19.06
CA PHE A 337 -15.11 5.36 18.35
C PHE A 337 -15.28 4.20 19.32
N PHE A 338 -15.70 3.08 18.75
CA PHE A 338 -15.89 1.83 19.44
C PHE A 338 -15.58 0.66 18.50
N ARG A 339 -14.83 -0.32 18.99
CA ARG A 339 -14.56 -1.55 18.23
C ARG A 339 -14.34 -2.71 19.19
N ARG A 340 -15.04 -3.81 18.96
CA ARG A 340 -14.74 -5.11 19.58
C ARG A 340 -13.97 -5.96 18.58
N ILE A 341 -12.85 -6.53 19.01
CA ILE A 341 -11.94 -7.33 18.19
C ILE A 341 -11.77 -8.68 18.85
N ASP A 342 -12.28 -9.73 18.20
CA ASP A 342 -12.19 -11.12 18.63
C ASP A 342 -11.11 -11.83 17.81
N MET A 343 -10.03 -12.24 18.45
CA MET A 343 -8.90 -12.95 17.86
C MET A 343 -8.85 -14.42 18.32
N SER A 344 -9.84 -14.84 19.12
CA SER A 344 -9.85 -16.18 19.71
C SER A 344 -10.12 -17.28 18.70
N ARG A 345 -10.77 -16.93 17.60
CA ARG A 345 -11.20 -17.87 16.55
C ARG A 345 -10.14 -18.19 15.52
N ASP A 346 -9.10 -17.36 15.43
CA ASP A 346 -8.00 -17.48 14.48
C ASP A 346 -6.66 -17.74 15.20
N PRO A 347 -6.48 -18.88 15.87
CA PRO A 347 -5.31 -19.12 16.73
C PRO A 347 -3.99 -19.23 15.95
N THR A 348 -4.04 -19.53 14.66
CA THR A 348 -2.88 -19.59 13.78
C THR A 348 -2.42 -18.19 13.38
N MET A 349 -3.36 -17.28 13.15
CA MET A 349 -3.08 -15.87 12.83
C MET A 349 -2.68 -15.08 14.10
N TYR A 350 -3.29 -15.42 15.26
CA TYR A 350 -3.07 -14.74 16.54
C TYR A 350 -2.63 -15.72 17.63
N PRO A 351 -1.37 -16.22 17.59
CA PRO A 351 -0.92 -17.30 18.48
C PRO A 351 -0.74 -16.87 19.93
N PHE A 352 -0.39 -15.62 20.22
CA PHE A 352 -0.10 -15.10 21.55
C PHE A 352 0.97 -15.90 22.31
N ASN A 353 2.13 -16.11 21.66
CA ASN A 353 3.21 -16.96 22.16
C ASN A 353 4.25 -16.22 23.00
N THR A 354 4.30 -14.89 22.93
CA THR A 354 5.26 -14.03 23.65
C THR A 354 4.70 -13.54 24.99
N ASP A 355 5.55 -12.99 25.84
CA ASP A 355 5.16 -12.51 27.18
C ASP A 355 4.54 -11.12 27.17
N ASN A 356 4.88 -10.28 26.17
CA ASN A 356 4.50 -8.88 26.14
C ASN A 356 3.97 -8.47 24.77
N TYR A 357 2.90 -7.69 24.79
CA TYR A 357 2.21 -7.15 23.63
C TYR A 357 2.09 -5.65 23.73
N VAL A 358 1.87 -5.01 22.61
CA VAL A 358 1.53 -3.58 22.53
C VAL A 358 0.27 -3.37 21.73
N VAL A 359 -0.56 -2.44 22.19
CA VAL A 359 -1.68 -1.88 21.43
C VAL A 359 -1.28 -0.45 21.08
N GLU A 360 -1.24 -0.14 19.80
CA GLU A 360 -0.85 1.16 19.27
C GLU A 360 -2.03 1.80 18.54
N PHE A 361 -2.23 3.09 18.77
CA PHE A 361 -3.18 3.93 18.04
C PHE A 361 -2.40 4.92 17.22
N TYR A 362 -2.73 5.01 15.95
CA TYR A 362 -2.03 5.88 15.03
C TYR A 362 -3.01 6.58 14.09
N TYR A 363 -2.85 7.89 13.95
CA TYR A 363 -3.57 8.67 12.98
C TYR A 363 -2.64 9.69 12.31
N ASN A 364 -2.58 9.63 10.97
CA ASN A 364 -1.89 10.60 10.15
C ASN A 364 -2.90 11.24 9.18
N PRO A 365 -3.03 12.58 9.12
CA PRO A 365 -3.92 13.25 8.19
C PRO A 365 -3.70 12.88 6.72
N ARG A 366 -2.47 12.53 6.33
CA ARG A 366 -2.15 12.08 4.97
C ARG A 366 -2.92 10.84 4.54
N SER A 367 -3.23 9.94 5.47
CA SER A 367 -4.03 8.73 5.20
C SER A 367 -5.51 9.05 5.05
N GLY A 368 -5.95 10.22 5.48
CA GLY A 368 -7.34 10.64 5.41
C GLY A 368 -7.78 11.02 3.98
N PRO A 369 -9.09 11.07 3.74
CA PRO A 369 -9.62 11.60 2.49
C PRO A 369 -9.21 13.09 2.29
N PRO A 370 -9.28 13.61 1.07
CA PRO A 370 -8.85 14.98 0.76
C PRO A 370 -9.39 16.06 1.69
N HIS A 371 -10.67 16.00 2.05
CA HIS A 371 -11.28 16.98 2.94
C HIS A 371 -10.71 16.95 4.37
N ILE A 372 -10.21 15.82 4.83
CA ILE A 372 -9.51 15.69 6.11
C ILE A 372 -8.11 16.31 6.01
N GLN A 373 -7.39 16.02 4.91
CA GLN A 373 -6.08 16.62 4.65
C GLN A 373 -6.19 18.15 4.57
N ASP A 374 -7.24 18.65 3.92
CA ASP A 374 -7.48 20.08 3.79
C ASP A 374 -7.70 20.75 5.15
N ARG A 375 -8.26 20.05 6.12
CA ARG A 375 -8.48 20.58 7.48
C ARG A 375 -7.23 20.54 8.35
N PHE A 376 -6.54 19.43 8.37
CA PHE A 376 -5.40 19.20 9.26
C PHE A 376 -4.06 19.58 8.68
N GLY A 377 -3.98 19.80 7.37
CA GLY A 377 -2.74 20.02 6.63
C GLY A 377 -2.01 18.71 6.32
N TYR A 378 -1.11 18.75 5.35
CA TYR A 378 -0.35 17.57 4.91
C TYR A 378 0.62 17.02 5.94
N SER A 379 1.15 17.89 6.79
CA SER A 379 2.06 17.48 7.87
C SER A 379 1.39 17.49 9.24
N GLY A 380 0.04 17.58 9.27
CA GLY A 380 -0.72 17.63 10.51
C GLY A 380 -0.59 18.96 11.26
N GLU A 381 -0.15 20.00 10.58
CA GLU A 381 0.12 21.33 11.14
C GLU A 381 -1.11 22.00 11.77
N GLY A 382 -2.30 21.62 11.33
CA GLY A 382 -3.58 22.08 11.89
C GLY A 382 -4.03 21.36 13.15
N MET A 383 -3.36 20.29 13.56
CA MET A 383 -3.69 19.58 14.81
C MET A 383 -2.97 20.19 16.01
N THR A 384 -3.70 20.40 17.09
CA THR A 384 -3.12 20.89 18.36
C THR A 384 -3.77 20.23 19.56
N ASP A 385 -3.23 20.55 20.73
CA ASP A 385 -3.81 20.32 22.07
C ASP A 385 -4.29 18.91 22.37
N THR A 386 -3.70 17.93 21.71
CA THR A 386 -3.79 16.58 22.23
C THR A 386 -2.46 16.18 22.82
N ASN A 387 -2.51 15.66 24.03
CA ASN A 387 -1.34 15.11 24.70
C ASN A 387 -0.74 13.89 23.96
N TYR A 388 -1.39 13.43 22.89
CA TYR A 388 -0.98 12.32 22.08
C TYR A 388 -0.35 12.73 20.74
N LEU A 389 -0.15 14.03 20.49
CA LEU A 389 0.59 14.47 19.30
C LEU A 389 2.05 14.04 19.41
N ASN A 390 2.55 13.50 18.33
CA ASN A 390 3.89 12.95 18.24
C ASN A 390 4.53 13.36 16.91
N THR A 391 5.81 13.72 16.92
CA THR A 391 6.62 14.11 15.76
C THR A 391 7.82 13.19 15.54
N GLU A 392 8.05 12.22 16.41
CA GLU A 392 9.18 11.28 16.34
C GLU A 392 8.81 9.99 15.60
N VAL A 393 7.54 9.55 15.71
CA VAL A 393 7.06 8.32 15.05
C VAL A 393 7.10 8.45 13.53
N ARG A 394 6.89 9.68 13.03
CA ARG A 394 7.03 9.97 11.61
C ARG A 394 7.73 11.31 11.44
N GLU A 395 8.95 11.28 10.93
CA GLU A 395 9.75 12.48 10.71
C GLU A 395 9.02 13.51 9.83
N GLY A 396 9.07 14.77 10.23
CA GLY A 396 8.44 15.88 9.49
C GLY A 396 6.91 15.93 9.55
N GLN A 397 6.27 15.08 10.37
CA GLN A 397 4.81 15.01 10.46
C GLN A 397 4.33 15.02 11.90
N ARG A 398 3.19 15.69 12.13
CA ARG A 398 2.44 15.59 13.37
C ARG A 398 1.40 14.50 13.23
N VAL A 399 1.52 13.49 14.04
CA VAL A 399 0.59 12.36 14.07
C VAL A 399 0.00 12.23 15.45
N VAL A 400 -1.17 11.62 15.57
CA VAL A 400 -1.66 11.15 16.86
C VAL A 400 -1.10 9.75 17.06
N TYR A 401 -0.38 9.56 18.16
CA TYR A 401 0.19 8.27 18.53
C TYR A 401 -0.02 8.00 20.02
N ALA A 402 -0.50 6.81 20.32
CA ALA A 402 -0.68 6.34 21.68
C ALA A 402 -0.31 4.85 21.74
N ARG A 403 0.26 4.41 22.86
CA ARG A 403 0.72 3.03 23.05
C ARG A 403 0.36 2.54 24.45
N LEU A 404 -0.17 1.32 24.52
CA LEU A 404 -0.40 0.59 25.78
C LEU A 404 0.34 -0.74 25.71
N GLU A 405 1.09 -1.06 26.75
CA GLU A 405 1.72 -2.37 26.90
C GLU A 405 0.81 -3.31 27.71
N LEU A 406 0.77 -4.55 27.28
CA LEU A 406 -0.04 -5.62 27.86
C LEU A 406 0.82 -6.87 28.04
N SER A 407 0.67 -7.54 29.19
CA SER A 407 1.28 -8.85 29.38
C SER A 407 0.41 -9.95 28.74
N ARG A 408 1.03 -11.09 28.50
CA ARG A 408 0.33 -12.30 28.04
C ARG A 408 -0.81 -12.69 29.00
N ASP A 409 -0.57 -12.60 30.30
CA ASP A 409 -1.58 -12.93 31.32
C ASP A 409 -2.79 -11.99 31.26
N GLN A 410 -2.58 -10.70 30.90
CA GLN A 410 -3.68 -9.77 30.68
C GLN A 410 -4.46 -10.10 29.42
N MET A 411 -3.79 -10.54 28.35
CA MET A 411 -4.43 -10.88 27.07
C MET A 411 -5.16 -12.23 27.09
N LEU A 412 -4.65 -13.18 27.84
CA LEU A 412 -5.21 -14.54 27.89
C LEU A 412 -6.11 -14.79 29.10
N ARG A 413 -6.35 -13.76 29.92
CA ARG A 413 -7.17 -13.91 31.13
C ARG A 413 -8.62 -14.21 30.81
N GLN A 414 -9.26 -14.87 31.72
CA GLN A 414 -10.72 -14.94 31.78
C GLN A 414 -11.26 -13.78 32.62
N GLY A 415 -12.31 -13.16 32.15
CA GLY A 415 -12.93 -12.02 32.78
C GLY A 415 -12.31 -10.67 32.41
N GLU A 416 -13.05 -9.62 32.67
CA GLU A 416 -12.75 -8.26 32.19
C GLU A 416 -11.54 -7.63 32.90
N TRP A 417 -10.73 -6.93 32.13
CA TRP A 417 -9.68 -6.02 32.57
C TRP A 417 -9.63 -4.81 31.67
N ALA A 418 -9.50 -3.62 32.22
CA ALA A 418 -9.50 -2.38 31.44
C ALA A 418 -8.35 -1.45 31.85
N SER A 419 -7.80 -0.74 30.89
CA SER A 419 -6.83 0.33 31.13
C SER A 419 -7.04 1.50 30.16
N LYS A 420 -6.87 2.70 30.67
CA LYS A 420 -6.73 3.89 29.82
C LYS A 420 -5.36 3.86 29.15
N VAL A 421 -5.33 4.26 27.89
CA VAL A 421 -4.08 4.33 27.12
C VAL A 421 -3.24 5.49 27.63
N PRO A 422 -1.99 5.24 28.04
CA PRO A 422 -1.10 6.28 28.52
C PRO A 422 -0.77 7.33 27.44
N ILE A 423 -0.55 8.56 27.90
CA ILE A 423 -0.12 9.65 27.04
C ILE A 423 1.36 9.46 26.69
N VAL A 424 1.66 9.38 25.39
CA VAL A 424 3.03 9.36 24.85
C VAL A 424 3.40 10.79 24.44
N ARG A 425 4.22 11.45 25.25
CA ARG A 425 4.67 12.82 24.97
C ARG A 425 6.02 12.82 24.28
N THR A 426 6.13 13.60 23.20
CA THR A 426 7.37 13.87 22.49
C THR A 426 8.15 14.98 23.18
N LYS A 427 9.45 14.80 23.41
CA LYS A 427 10.31 15.86 23.96
C LYS A 427 10.41 17.03 22.99
N GLY A 428 10.23 18.25 23.48
CA GLY A 428 10.44 19.48 22.71
C GLY A 428 9.37 19.81 21.70
N TYR A 429 8.29 19.04 21.62
CA TYR A 429 7.17 19.39 20.77
C TYR A 429 6.37 20.56 21.35
N VAL A 430 6.29 21.65 20.59
CA VAL A 430 5.42 22.79 20.90
C VAL A 430 4.34 22.83 19.81
N ALA A 431 3.08 22.68 20.21
CA ALA A 431 1.96 22.86 19.30
C ALA A 431 1.87 24.35 18.92
N THR A 432 2.36 24.72 17.75
CA THR A 432 2.40 26.12 17.32
C THR A 432 1.04 26.63 16.86
N GLY A 433 0.10 25.75 16.55
CA GLY A 433 -1.26 26.11 16.14
C GLY A 433 -1.36 26.98 14.89
N SER A 434 -0.23 27.37 14.33
CA SER A 434 -0.21 28.15 13.11
C SER A 434 -0.08 27.22 11.90
N ARG A 435 -0.95 27.40 10.96
CA ARG A 435 -0.76 26.90 9.61
C ARG A 435 0.42 27.66 9.04
N ASP A 436 1.44 26.97 8.56
CA ASP A 436 2.46 27.62 7.75
C ASP A 436 1.84 27.95 6.39
N THR A 437 1.42 29.19 6.25
CA THR A 437 0.79 29.71 5.04
C THR A 437 1.79 30.20 4.02
N ASN A 438 3.09 29.98 4.26
CA ASN A 438 4.16 30.55 3.46
C ASN A 438 4.52 29.72 2.21
N GLU A 439 3.95 28.55 2.02
CA GLU A 439 4.06 27.85 0.74
C GLU A 439 3.16 28.53 -0.29
N VAL A 440 3.68 29.55 -0.93
CA VAL A 440 3.08 30.13 -2.13
C VAL A 440 3.43 29.24 -3.32
N ILE A 441 2.44 28.52 -3.82
CA ILE A 441 2.62 27.68 -4.99
C ILE A 441 2.49 28.54 -6.24
N ASN A 442 3.50 28.50 -7.10
CA ASN A 442 3.50 29.20 -8.37
C ASN A 442 2.75 28.37 -9.41
N VAL A 443 1.52 28.74 -9.72
CA VAL A 443 0.71 28.05 -10.73
C VAL A 443 1.06 28.60 -12.12
N PRO A 444 1.54 27.76 -13.05
CA PRO A 444 1.78 28.21 -14.42
C PRO A 444 0.51 28.80 -15.04
N GLY A 445 0.57 30.05 -15.46
CA GLY A 445 -0.56 30.76 -16.10
C GLY A 445 -1.47 31.58 -15.16
N LEU A 446 -1.39 31.39 -13.85
CA LEU A 446 -1.90 32.38 -12.90
C LEU A 446 -0.85 33.48 -12.78
N ARG A 447 -1.09 34.59 -13.44
CA ARG A 447 -0.16 35.74 -13.41
C ARG A 447 -0.08 36.29 -12.00
N ASN A 448 1.13 36.31 -11.47
CA ASN A 448 1.47 36.98 -10.22
C ASN A 448 1.46 38.53 -10.39
N GLU A 449 0.79 39.06 -11.41
CA GLU A 449 0.77 40.50 -11.71
C GLU A 449 0.19 41.32 -10.55
N ASP A 450 -0.51 40.68 -9.62
CA ASP A 450 -1.12 41.36 -8.50
C ASP A 450 -0.40 41.16 -7.15
N GLN A 451 0.72 40.44 -7.08
CA GLN A 451 1.51 40.35 -5.85
C GLN A 451 2.48 41.53 -5.63
N GLY A 452 2.55 42.47 -6.54
CA GLY A 452 3.49 43.56 -6.55
C GLY A 452 2.84 44.94 -6.48
N GLY A 453 1.88 45.16 -5.63
CA GLY A 453 1.31 46.47 -5.47
C GLY A 453 1.07 46.85 -4.02
N GLU A 454 2.08 47.53 -3.42
CA GLU A 454 2.07 48.41 -2.22
C GLU A 454 1.00 48.15 -1.15
#